data_f546c080979e1ef230c0c3f0a940942f
#
_entry.id   f546c080979e1ef230c0c3f0a940942f
#
_cell.length_a   1.000
_cell.length_b   1.000
_cell.length_c   1.000
_cell.angle_alpha   90.00
_cell.angle_beta   90.00
_cell.angle_gamma   90.00
#
_symmetry.space_group_name_H-M   'P 1'
#
loop_
_entity.id
_entity.type
_entity.pdbx_description
1 polymer ?
#
loop_
_entity_poly.entity_id
_entity_poly.type
_entity_poly.pdbx_seq_one_letter_code
_entity_poly.pdbx_strand_id
1 'polypeptide(L)' 'MDKWECPCGYIYDPEEGDFENSIQAGTAFEDLPDDWVCPKCGAEKEFFEKLD' A
#
# COMPACT_ATOMS: atom_id res chain seq x y z
N MET A 1 -10.51 -6.22 4.14
CA MET A 1 -9.16 -6.44 3.60
C MET A 1 -8.12 -5.93 4.58
N ASP A 2 -6.96 -6.55 4.58
CA ASP A 2 -5.94 -6.21 5.58
C ASP A 2 -5.22 -4.92 5.22
N LYS A 3 -4.93 -4.13 6.24
CA LYS A 3 -4.12 -2.93 6.05
C LYS A 3 -2.64 -3.29 6.16
N TRP A 4 -1.81 -2.49 5.54
CA TRP A 4 -0.37 -2.72 5.51
C TRP A 4 0.36 -1.45 5.88
N GLU A 5 1.39 -1.56 6.68
CA GLU A 5 2.13 -0.40 7.18
C GLU A 5 3.54 -0.36 6.61
N CYS A 6 3.91 0.81 6.12
CA CYS A 6 5.27 1.08 5.68
C CYS A 6 6.12 1.49 6.87
N PRO A 7 7.42 1.16 6.88
CA PRO A 7 8.30 1.60 7.96
C PRO A 7 8.29 3.11 8.19
N CYS A 8 7.93 3.91 7.19
CA CYS A 8 7.87 5.36 7.35
C CYS A 8 6.60 5.82 8.04
N GLY A 9 5.65 4.91 8.31
CA GLY A 9 4.40 5.25 8.97
C GLY A 9 3.20 5.35 8.05
N TYR A 10 3.40 5.25 6.74
CA TYR A 10 2.28 5.28 5.81
C TYR A 10 1.48 3.97 5.93
N ILE A 11 0.15 4.09 5.93
CA ILE A 11 -0.74 2.92 5.99
C ILE A 11 -1.45 2.78 4.65
N TYR A 12 -1.28 1.63 4.01
CA TYR A 12 -2.06 1.32 2.83
C TYR A 12 -3.37 0.68 3.27
N ASP A 13 -4.48 1.36 3.00
CA ASP A 13 -5.81 0.86 3.32
C ASP A 13 -6.47 0.43 2.02
N PRO A 14 -6.66 -0.89 1.81
CA PRO A 14 -7.26 -1.35 0.54
C PRO A 14 -8.63 -0.75 0.27
N GLU A 15 -9.37 -0.38 1.31
CA GLU A 15 -10.69 0.19 1.10
C GLU A 15 -10.63 1.61 0.55
N GLU A 16 -9.51 2.30 0.75
CA GLU A 16 -9.33 3.65 0.24
C GLU A 16 -8.50 3.69 -1.04
N GLY A 17 -7.63 2.70 -1.22
CA GLY A 17 -6.74 2.69 -2.36
C GLY A 17 -5.62 3.70 -2.22
N ASP A 18 -5.08 4.12 -3.36
CA ASP A 18 -3.96 5.07 -3.38
C ASP A 18 -4.11 5.98 -4.60
N PHE A 19 -4.74 7.13 -4.39
CA PHE A 19 -5.00 8.05 -5.50
C PHE A 19 -3.72 8.58 -6.13
N GLU A 20 -2.68 8.75 -5.34
CA GLU A 20 -1.44 9.32 -5.88
C GLU A 20 -0.80 8.41 -6.91
N ASN A 21 -1.00 7.11 -6.78
CA ASN A 21 -0.47 6.13 -7.72
C ASN A 21 -1.57 5.51 -8.57
N SER A 22 -2.74 6.13 -8.61
CA SER A 22 -3.86 5.69 -9.45
C SER A 22 -4.38 4.29 -9.08
N ILE A 23 -4.32 3.96 -7.80
CA ILE A 23 -4.85 2.70 -7.30
C ILE A 23 -6.27 2.96 -6.81
N GLN A 24 -7.24 2.31 -7.41
CA GLN A 24 -8.63 2.56 -7.01
C GLN A 24 -8.98 1.84 -5.72
N ALA A 25 -9.98 2.38 -5.02
CA ALA A 25 -10.47 1.78 -3.78
C ALA A 25 -10.95 0.36 -4.04
N GLY A 26 -10.70 -0.51 -3.08
CA GLY A 26 -11.06 -1.90 -3.19
C GLY A 26 -9.95 -2.79 -3.74
N THR A 27 -8.76 -2.24 -3.95
CA THR A 27 -7.62 -3.01 -4.44
C THR A 27 -6.85 -3.59 -3.25
N ALA A 28 -6.76 -4.91 -3.19
CA ALA A 28 -6.00 -5.57 -2.13
C ALA A 28 -4.52 -5.30 -2.31
N PHE A 29 -3.78 -5.32 -1.19
CA PHE A 29 -2.34 -5.06 -1.25
C PHE A 29 -1.65 -6.05 -2.21
N GLU A 30 -2.10 -7.31 -2.19
CA GLU A 30 -1.53 -8.34 -3.04
C GLU A 30 -1.76 -8.08 -4.53
N ASP A 31 -2.79 -7.30 -4.84
CA ASP A 31 -3.13 -6.99 -6.23
C ASP A 31 -2.42 -5.75 -6.75
N LEU A 32 -1.63 -5.08 -5.91
CA LEU A 32 -0.87 -3.92 -6.36
C LEU A 32 0.20 -4.35 -7.36
N PRO A 33 0.54 -3.46 -8.32
CA PRO A 33 1.62 -3.78 -9.26
C PRO A 33 2.93 -4.06 -8.52
N ASP A 34 3.78 -4.88 -9.13
CA ASP A 34 5.05 -5.22 -8.50
C ASP A 34 5.94 -3.99 -8.32
N ASP A 35 5.77 -2.99 -9.19
CA ASP A 35 6.59 -1.78 -9.12
C ASP A 35 5.93 -0.67 -8.28
N TRP A 36 4.81 -0.97 -7.62
CA TRP A 36 4.18 0.00 -6.73
C TRP A 36 5.07 0.21 -5.51
N VAL A 37 5.20 1.47 -5.12
CA VAL A 37 6.02 1.84 -3.97
C VAL A 37 5.22 2.78 -3.08
N CYS A 38 5.69 2.92 -1.84
CA CYS A 38 5.07 3.82 -0.88
C CYS A 38 5.05 5.25 -1.45
N PRO A 39 3.88 5.91 -1.46
CA PRO A 39 3.82 7.28 -2.00
C PRO A 39 4.54 8.30 -1.14
N LYS A 40 4.90 7.93 0.10
CA LYS A 40 5.59 8.88 0.98
C LYS A 40 7.10 8.73 0.95
N CYS A 41 7.61 7.49 1.02
CA CYS A 41 9.05 7.28 1.14
C CYS A 41 9.64 6.46 0.01
N GLY A 42 8.80 5.87 -0.84
CA GLY A 42 9.28 5.07 -1.96
C GLY A 42 9.69 3.65 -1.62
N ALA A 43 9.36 3.18 -0.42
CA ALA A 43 9.70 1.82 -0.04
C ALA A 43 8.92 0.81 -0.89
N GLU A 44 9.59 -0.27 -1.25
CA GLU A 44 8.97 -1.32 -2.04
C GLU A 44 7.98 -2.13 -1.21
N LYS A 45 7.10 -2.87 -1.90
CA LYS A 45 6.06 -3.64 -1.22
C LYS A 45 6.63 -4.60 -0.17
N GLU A 46 7.81 -5.14 -0.42
CA GLU A 46 8.38 -6.13 0.50
C GLU A 46 8.72 -5.56 1.86
N PHE A 47 8.80 -4.23 1.96
CA PHE A 47 9.10 -3.59 3.25
C PHE A 47 7.85 -3.33 4.09
N PHE A 48 6.68 -3.54 3.53
CA PHE A 48 5.43 -3.33 4.25
C PHE A 48 5.14 -4.51 5.16
N GLU A 49 4.51 -4.20 6.31
CA GLU A 49 4.08 -5.23 7.25
C GLU A 49 2.57 -5.21 7.36
N LYS A 50 2.00 -6.40 7.38
CA LYS A 50 0.56 -6.54 7.50
C LYS A 50 0.11 -6.16 8.91
N LEU A 51 -0.88 -5.27 8.97
CA LEU A 51 -1.48 -4.86 10.23
C LEU A 51 -2.69 -5.74 10.49
N ASP A 52 -2.76 -6.30 11.70
CA ASP A 52 -3.84 -7.21 11.93
C ASP A 52 -4.14 -7.44 13.38
#